data_05ae535a8af5b68b824e35b0d55914cd
#
_entry.id   05ae535a8af5b68b824e35b0d55914cd
#
_cell.length_a   1.000
_cell.length_b   1.000
_cell.length_c   1.000
_cell.angle_alpha   90.00
_cell.angle_beta   90.00
_cell.angle_gamma   90.00
#
_symmetry.space_group_name_H-M   'P 1'
#
loop_
_entity.id
_entity.type
_entity.pdbx_description
1 polymer ?
#
loop_
_entity_poly.entity_id
_entity_poly.type
_entity_poly.pdbx_seq_one_letter_code
_entity_poly.pdbx_strand_id
1 'polypeptide(L)'
;MKISRTSEQGLKQEYSVIVPSTDMNNRIHERLTVLGKKVKMAGFRPGMIPTTILKQRYGADATQEAIETVIRSAINQISKENGIRQAAQPKISVESFDEGKDLEVKIEFEVLPAINLKGFDKIELEKLVVDLPTAEIDTKVNDIVSNHKKFQPLTKERASKEGDMVHLDVTATVDGKAFKGFDKHMHVVVDSEEKLLSGALETAIKGVKTGDTLQVTEKFPDDFSNKAVAGKDLMLELKVGKIEEPAKVELNDELAKEFGCENVEDFKKRVRETMEREYVNLSRMRLKRHLLDALNTEYKFDLPETMVENEFNAIWSRLQQELTQARQNGTLEDDDNRSEDDLKNEYRDISERRVRLGLVISEVAREKKIKVEDAEVRQAIFQEAMRYPNQVKEVFAFFQKNPQAVEQIAAPILEDKVVDFILSEVKLAEKRVSPEGLIEAIRGVVPGFEAEDGGQTETKAKKTSKGKTTKSKGE
;
A
#
# COMPACT_ATOMS: atom_id res chain seq x y z
N MET A 1 17.52 12.37 41.71
CA MET A 1 16.77 12.93 40.58
C MET A 1 15.46 13.49 41.13
N LYS A 2 15.13 14.76 40.85
CA LYS A 2 13.86 15.41 41.21
C LYS A 2 13.07 15.66 39.93
N ILE A 3 11.84 15.20 39.87
CA ILE A 3 10.93 15.34 38.75
C ILE A 3 9.76 16.21 39.18
N SER A 4 9.41 17.21 38.40
CA SER A 4 8.26 18.08 38.63
C SER A 4 7.54 18.38 37.32
N ARG A 5 6.22 18.31 37.32
CA ARG A 5 5.41 18.74 36.18
C ARG A 5 5.33 20.26 36.17
N THR A 6 5.72 20.87 35.07
CA THR A 6 5.79 22.33 34.92
C THR A 6 4.59 22.90 34.16
N SER A 7 4.04 22.14 33.18
CA SER A 7 2.89 22.58 32.40
C SER A 7 2.03 21.39 31.96
N GLU A 8 0.73 21.67 31.80
CA GLU A 8 -0.23 20.74 31.19
C GLU A 8 -1.19 21.59 30.36
N GLN A 9 -1.13 21.41 29.03
CA GLN A 9 -1.98 22.11 28.06
C GLN A 9 -2.56 21.10 27.07
N GLY A 10 -3.82 20.75 27.25
CA GLY A 10 -4.48 19.75 26.44
C GLY A 10 -3.75 18.40 26.52
N LEU A 11 -3.24 17.92 25.36
CA LEU A 11 -2.50 16.65 25.29
C LEU A 11 -0.99 16.82 25.50
N LYS A 12 -0.49 18.04 25.70
CA LYS A 12 0.94 18.30 25.94
C LYS A 12 1.20 18.45 27.43
N GLN A 13 2.16 17.70 27.96
CA GLN A 13 2.59 17.72 29.33
C GLN A 13 4.09 17.93 29.41
N GLU A 14 4.51 18.96 30.14
CA GLU A 14 5.93 19.27 30.33
C GLU A 14 6.40 18.88 31.75
N TYR A 15 7.58 18.29 31.77
CA TYR A 15 8.25 17.92 33.02
C TYR A 15 9.66 18.50 33.05
N SER A 16 10.02 19.07 34.20
CA SER A 16 11.40 19.44 34.50
C SER A 16 12.04 18.34 35.35
N VAL A 17 13.20 17.90 34.92
CA VAL A 17 14.00 16.86 35.58
C VAL A 17 15.31 17.49 36.02
N ILE A 18 15.55 17.53 37.31
CA ILE A 18 16.78 18.05 37.89
C ILE A 18 17.57 16.87 38.50
N VAL A 19 18.80 16.70 38.07
CA VAL A 19 19.70 15.65 38.55
C VAL A 19 20.91 16.29 39.19
N PRO A 20 21.12 16.05 40.53
CA PRO A 20 22.23 16.62 41.25
C PRO A 20 23.59 16.29 40.58
N SER A 21 24.49 17.25 40.58
CA SER A 21 25.82 17.10 40.01
C SER A 21 26.61 15.91 40.60
N THR A 22 26.36 15.60 41.87
CA THR A 22 26.93 14.41 42.53
C THR A 22 26.50 13.11 41.86
N ASP A 23 25.21 12.98 41.55
CA ASP A 23 24.67 11.79 40.86
C ASP A 23 25.18 11.68 39.44
N MET A 24 25.27 12.79 38.71
CA MET A 24 25.84 12.84 37.39
C MET A 24 27.31 12.43 37.37
N ASN A 25 28.12 12.99 38.27
CA ASN A 25 29.52 12.63 38.38
C ASN A 25 29.74 11.14 38.69
N ASN A 26 28.91 10.56 39.55
CA ASN A 26 28.96 9.12 39.85
C ASN A 26 28.68 8.29 38.59
N ARG A 27 27.64 8.61 37.82
CA ARG A 27 27.28 7.91 36.60
C ARG A 27 28.37 8.05 35.52
N ILE A 28 28.94 9.24 35.36
CA ILE A 28 30.06 9.47 34.45
C ILE A 28 31.27 8.62 34.87
N HIS A 29 31.58 8.58 36.15
CA HIS A 29 32.68 7.79 36.67
C HIS A 29 32.47 6.27 36.46
N GLU A 30 31.27 5.77 36.75
CA GLU A 30 30.92 4.37 36.48
C GLU A 30 31.07 4.04 34.99
N ARG A 31 30.62 4.95 34.12
CA ARG A 31 30.74 4.75 32.65
C ARG A 31 32.20 4.74 32.18
N LEU A 32 33.01 5.68 32.68
CA LEU A 32 34.46 5.69 32.40
C LEU A 32 35.14 4.41 32.87
N THR A 33 34.71 3.88 34.02
CA THR A 33 35.26 2.61 34.54
C THR A 33 34.91 1.44 33.65
N VAL A 34 33.68 1.37 33.13
CA VAL A 34 33.25 0.34 32.18
C VAL A 34 34.00 0.45 30.83
N LEU A 35 34.16 1.68 30.34
CA LEU A 35 34.94 1.96 29.14
C LEU A 35 36.40 1.56 29.30
N GLY A 36 37.01 1.87 30.45
CA GLY A 36 38.40 1.52 30.75
C GLY A 36 38.70 0.03 30.72
N LYS A 37 37.70 -0.82 31.00
CA LYS A 37 37.80 -2.31 30.86
C LYS A 37 37.76 -2.78 29.43
N LYS A 38 37.10 -2.06 28.54
CA LYS A 38 36.87 -2.45 27.12
C LYS A 38 37.91 -1.84 26.17
N VAL A 39 38.40 -0.66 26.46
CA VAL A 39 39.27 0.09 25.56
C VAL A 39 40.76 -0.37 25.71
N LYS A 40 41.41 -0.56 24.56
CA LYS A 40 42.86 -0.78 24.50
C LYS A 40 43.55 0.57 24.25
N MET A 41 44.45 0.98 25.14
CA MET A 41 45.21 2.21 25.00
C MET A 41 46.72 1.91 25.07
N ALA A 42 47.48 2.48 24.14
CA ALA A 42 48.93 2.31 24.10
C ALA A 42 49.56 2.79 25.43
N GLY A 43 50.42 1.98 26.02
CA GLY A 43 51.09 2.27 27.29
C GLY A 43 50.33 1.82 28.56
N PHE A 44 49.11 1.26 28.43
CA PHE A 44 48.32 0.77 29.56
C PHE A 44 47.79 -0.66 29.32
N ARG A 45 47.79 -1.47 30.40
CA ARG A 45 47.13 -2.77 30.36
C ARG A 45 45.61 -2.57 30.39
N PRO A 46 44.83 -3.33 29.60
CA PRO A 46 43.35 -3.24 29.63
C PRO A 46 42.81 -3.35 31.04
N GLY A 47 41.94 -2.39 31.46
CA GLY A 47 41.40 -2.29 32.80
C GLY A 47 42.27 -1.58 33.84
N MET A 48 43.48 -1.14 33.52
CA MET A 48 44.39 -0.44 34.43
C MET A 48 44.72 1.00 33.94
N ILE A 49 43.83 1.57 33.12
CA ILE A 49 43.96 2.95 32.65
C ILE A 49 43.46 3.89 33.76
N PRO A 50 44.26 4.88 34.21
CA PRO A 50 43.82 5.85 35.21
C PRO A 50 42.57 6.63 34.74
N THR A 51 41.61 6.86 35.66
CA THR A 51 40.35 7.55 35.38
C THR A 51 40.52 8.97 34.85
N THR A 52 41.60 9.66 35.29
CA THR A 52 41.99 10.99 34.76
C THR A 52 42.27 10.98 33.27
N ILE A 53 43.00 9.98 32.78
CA ILE A 53 43.31 9.83 31.38
C ILE A 53 42.08 9.41 30.59
N LEU A 54 41.25 8.50 31.16
CA LEU A 54 39.95 8.13 30.56
C LEU A 54 39.02 9.35 30.46
N LYS A 55 38.93 10.19 31.51
CA LYS A 55 38.13 11.41 31.49
C LYS A 55 38.61 12.40 30.44
N GLN A 56 39.91 12.58 30.30
CA GLN A 56 40.46 13.49 29.29
C GLN A 56 40.19 13.06 27.84
N ARG A 57 40.12 11.76 27.59
CA ARG A 57 39.96 11.23 26.24
C ARG A 57 38.53 10.84 25.87
N TYR A 58 37.77 10.36 26.84
CA TYR A 58 36.42 9.80 26.67
C TYR A 58 35.40 10.50 27.59
N GLY A 59 35.77 11.60 28.23
CA GLY A 59 34.89 12.29 29.16
C GLY A 59 33.63 12.82 28.49
N ALA A 60 33.75 13.41 27.31
CA ALA A 60 32.61 13.93 26.56
C ALA A 60 31.62 12.80 26.20
N ASP A 61 32.12 11.68 25.62
CA ASP A 61 31.30 10.54 25.25
C ASP A 61 30.63 9.89 26.47
N ALA A 62 31.37 9.74 27.58
CA ALA A 62 30.85 9.19 28.82
C ALA A 62 29.79 10.10 29.46
N THR A 63 29.93 11.41 29.35
CA THR A 63 28.96 12.40 29.82
C THR A 63 27.68 12.34 28.97
N GLN A 64 27.80 12.35 27.63
CA GLN A 64 26.65 12.24 26.78
C GLN A 64 25.87 10.96 27.05
N GLU A 65 26.54 9.83 27.19
CA GLU A 65 25.89 8.54 27.44
C GLU A 65 25.25 8.50 28.85
N ALA A 66 25.85 9.17 29.85
CA ALA A 66 25.25 9.31 31.17
C ALA A 66 23.99 10.16 31.13
N ILE A 67 23.97 11.28 30.37
CA ILE A 67 22.80 12.13 30.15
C ILE A 67 21.69 11.32 29.48
N GLU A 68 21.97 10.60 28.39
CA GLU A 68 20.99 9.76 27.68
C GLU A 68 20.38 8.69 28.62
N THR A 69 21.20 8.07 29.46
CA THR A 69 20.74 7.06 30.42
C THR A 69 19.81 7.66 31.46
N VAL A 70 20.14 8.86 31.97
CA VAL A 70 19.31 9.60 32.95
C VAL A 70 17.98 9.99 32.30
N ILE A 71 18.00 10.55 31.11
CA ILE A 71 16.81 10.95 30.36
C ILE A 71 15.89 9.74 30.14
N ARG A 72 16.44 8.62 29.70
CA ARG A 72 15.67 7.38 29.48
C ARG A 72 15.04 6.87 30.77
N SER A 73 15.78 6.96 31.90
CA SER A 73 15.27 6.58 33.21
C SER A 73 14.16 7.52 33.69
N ALA A 74 14.32 8.84 33.47
CA ALA A 74 13.32 9.85 33.80
C ALA A 74 12.03 9.64 32.96
N ILE A 75 12.13 9.45 31.68
CA ILE A 75 10.98 9.15 30.79
C ILE A 75 10.20 7.93 31.28
N ASN A 76 10.91 6.84 31.60
CA ASN A 76 10.29 5.61 32.09
C ASN A 76 9.62 5.82 33.47
N GLN A 77 10.25 6.59 34.36
CA GLN A 77 9.70 6.88 35.66
C GLN A 77 8.44 7.75 35.54
N ILE A 78 8.51 8.86 34.78
CA ILE A 78 7.38 9.78 34.55
C ILE A 78 6.20 9.01 33.95
N SER A 79 6.46 8.18 32.90
CA SER A 79 5.41 7.43 32.24
C SER A 79 4.71 6.43 33.16
N LYS A 80 5.47 5.75 34.04
CA LYS A 80 4.92 4.78 35.00
C LYS A 80 4.14 5.45 36.13
N GLU A 81 4.70 6.48 36.73
CA GLU A 81 4.10 7.15 37.88
C GLU A 81 2.82 7.91 37.55
N ASN A 82 2.76 8.48 36.33
CA ASN A 82 1.61 9.26 35.88
C ASN A 82 0.68 8.48 34.91
N GLY A 83 0.97 7.21 34.64
CA GLY A 83 0.17 6.40 33.72
C GLY A 83 0.12 6.97 32.29
N ILE A 84 1.19 7.65 31.87
CA ILE A 84 1.23 8.33 30.58
C ILE A 84 1.28 7.31 29.43
N ARG A 85 0.30 7.39 28.54
CA ARG A 85 0.32 6.73 27.24
C ARG A 85 0.84 7.73 26.21
N GLN A 86 2.07 7.54 25.77
CA GLN A 86 2.74 8.46 24.85
C GLN A 86 2.15 8.32 23.45
N ALA A 87 1.84 9.46 22.80
CA ALA A 87 1.41 9.52 21.40
C ALA A 87 2.62 9.49 20.44
N ALA A 88 3.75 10.07 20.88
CA ALA A 88 4.98 10.13 20.13
C ALA A 88 6.19 10.08 21.07
N GLN A 89 7.39 10.01 20.51
CA GLN A 89 8.61 10.16 21.30
C GLN A 89 8.65 11.55 21.94
N PRO A 90 8.95 11.66 23.25
CA PRO A 90 8.97 12.95 23.93
C PRO A 90 10.06 13.85 23.36
N LYS A 91 9.77 15.15 23.30
CA LYS A 91 10.78 16.16 22.98
C LYS A 91 11.62 16.44 24.20
N ILE A 92 12.93 16.46 24.03
CA ILE A 92 13.91 16.60 25.10
C ILE A 92 14.73 17.85 24.83
N SER A 93 14.80 18.74 25.81
CA SER A 93 15.66 19.93 25.80
C SER A 93 16.53 19.94 27.04
N VAL A 94 17.84 19.92 26.87
CA VAL A 94 18.79 20.10 27.95
C VAL A 94 18.93 21.62 28.18
N GLU A 95 18.43 22.12 29.29
CA GLU A 95 18.43 23.56 29.59
C GLU A 95 19.78 24.01 30.15
N SER A 96 20.36 23.23 31.06
CA SER A 96 21.68 23.50 31.58
C SER A 96 22.43 22.21 31.91
N PHE A 97 23.70 22.19 31.54
CA PHE A 97 24.66 21.20 31.99
C PHE A 97 26.08 21.77 31.92
N ASP A 98 26.62 22.12 33.05
CA ASP A 98 28.04 22.50 33.22
C ASP A 98 28.73 21.53 34.18
N GLU A 99 30.03 21.35 34.04
CA GLU A 99 30.79 20.49 34.93
C GLU A 99 30.69 21.02 36.37
N GLY A 100 30.13 20.22 37.30
CA GLY A 100 29.94 20.57 38.69
C GLY A 100 28.60 21.24 39.03
N LYS A 101 27.74 21.48 38.03
CA LYS A 101 26.36 21.94 38.22
C LYS A 101 25.38 20.80 38.06
N ASP A 102 24.15 21.01 38.52
CA ASP A 102 23.06 20.07 38.30
C ASP A 102 22.69 20.02 36.84
N LEU A 103 22.28 18.84 36.37
CA LEU A 103 21.71 18.67 35.03
C LEU A 103 20.22 19.02 35.08
N GLU A 104 19.82 19.99 34.27
CA GLU A 104 18.42 20.37 34.09
C GLU A 104 17.93 19.98 32.70
N VAL A 105 16.91 19.14 32.68
CA VAL A 105 16.31 18.64 31.41
C VAL A 105 14.82 18.92 31.41
N LYS A 106 14.34 19.50 30.36
CA LYS A 106 12.92 19.67 30.06
C LYS A 106 12.47 18.54 29.14
N ILE A 107 11.42 17.83 29.54
CA ILE A 107 10.84 16.72 28.76
C ILE A 107 9.39 17.05 28.47
N GLU A 108 9.04 17.17 27.20
CA GLU A 108 7.69 17.42 26.74
C GLU A 108 7.10 16.12 26.18
N PHE A 109 6.04 15.65 26.82
CA PHE A 109 5.25 14.51 26.39
C PHE A 109 4.02 14.96 25.64
N GLU A 110 3.70 14.28 24.56
CA GLU A 110 2.40 14.31 23.95
C GLU A 110 1.66 13.02 24.29
N VAL A 111 0.52 13.14 24.97
CA VAL A 111 -0.21 12.00 25.52
C VAL A 111 -1.38 11.62 24.65
N LEU A 112 -1.73 10.32 24.63
CA LEU A 112 -2.94 9.87 23.97
C LEU A 112 -4.17 10.38 24.72
N PRO A 113 -5.22 10.81 23.99
CA PRO A 113 -6.47 11.24 24.60
C PRO A 113 -7.18 10.10 25.33
N ALA A 114 -7.92 10.44 26.37
CA ALA A 114 -8.84 9.51 27.02
C ALA A 114 -10.11 9.37 26.15
N ILE A 115 -10.28 8.23 25.51
CA ILE A 115 -11.42 7.95 24.65
C ILE A 115 -12.43 7.11 25.44
N ASN A 116 -13.60 7.69 25.71
CA ASN A 116 -14.70 6.97 26.34
C ASN A 116 -15.50 6.27 25.26
N LEU A 117 -15.37 4.94 25.17
CA LEU A 117 -16.13 4.17 24.20
C LEU A 117 -17.62 4.17 24.61
N LYS A 118 -18.46 4.54 23.66
CA LYS A 118 -19.93 4.42 23.77
C LYS A 118 -20.36 3.09 23.19
N GLY A 119 -21.53 2.59 23.54
CA GLY A 119 -22.10 1.41 22.91
C GLY A 119 -22.37 1.64 21.43
N PHE A 120 -22.09 0.65 20.61
CA PHE A 120 -22.23 0.73 19.14
C PHE A 120 -23.66 0.45 18.67
N ASP A 121 -24.55 0.04 19.57
CA ASP A 121 -25.96 -0.30 19.34
C ASP A 121 -26.81 0.86 18.77
N LYS A 122 -26.30 2.09 18.86
CA LYS A 122 -26.95 3.29 18.30
C LYS A 122 -26.59 3.57 16.85
N ILE A 123 -25.56 2.91 16.34
CA ILE A 123 -25.14 3.06 14.95
C ILE A 123 -26.03 2.16 14.09
N GLU A 124 -26.71 2.77 13.12
CA GLU A 124 -27.56 2.06 12.16
C GLU A 124 -26.90 2.11 10.79
N LEU A 125 -26.68 0.95 10.18
CA LEU A 125 -26.01 0.83 8.88
C LEU A 125 -26.81 -0.06 7.94
N GLU A 126 -26.75 0.25 6.64
CA GLU A 126 -27.31 -0.59 5.58
C GLU A 126 -26.25 -1.53 5.01
N LYS A 127 -26.50 -2.83 5.14
CA LYS A 127 -25.73 -3.87 4.45
C LYS A 127 -26.43 -4.20 3.13
N LEU A 128 -25.76 -3.93 2.01
CA LEU A 128 -26.28 -4.29 0.70
C LEU A 128 -26.03 -5.78 0.42
N VAL A 129 -27.07 -6.47 0.03
CA VAL A 129 -27.02 -7.89 -0.36
C VAL A 129 -27.44 -7.98 -1.82
N VAL A 130 -26.56 -8.55 -2.66
CA VAL A 130 -26.86 -8.69 -4.08
C VAL A 130 -27.66 -9.97 -4.31
N ASP A 131 -28.79 -9.83 -4.96
CA ASP A 131 -29.49 -10.97 -5.56
C ASP A 131 -28.90 -11.17 -6.96
N LEU A 132 -28.14 -12.24 -7.16
CA LEU A 132 -27.45 -12.52 -8.42
C LEU A 132 -28.36 -13.28 -9.41
N PRO A 133 -28.84 -12.62 -10.48
CA PRO A 133 -29.68 -13.28 -11.49
C PRO A 133 -28.91 -14.34 -12.28
N THR A 134 -29.59 -15.42 -12.66
CA THR A 134 -28.97 -16.48 -13.48
C THR A 134 -28.47 -15.95 -14.82
N ALA A 135 -29.14 -14.96 -15.40
CA ALA A 135 -28.75 -14.34 -16.66
C ALA A 135 -27.36 -13.69 -16.59
N GLU A 136 -27.00 -13.04 -15.45
CA GLU A 136 -25.65 -12.47 -15.28
C GLU A 136 -24.58 -13.53 -15.14
N ILE A 137 -24.90 -14.65 -14.47
CA ILE A 137 -23.98 -15.78 -14.40
C ILE A 137 -23.73 -16.33 -15.79
N ASP A 138 -24.79 -16.51 -16.60
CA ASP A 138 -24.65 -16.99 -17.98
C ASP A 138 -23.85 -16.00 -18.85
N THR A 139 -24.03 -14.70 -18.68
CA THR A 139 -23.23 -13.67 -19.34
C THR A 139 -21.75 -13.80 -18.96
N LYS A 140 -21.44 -13.84 -17.67
CA LYS A 140 -20.05 -13.98 -17.20
C LYS A 140 -19.40 -15.29 -17.66
N VAL A 141 -20.16 -16.37 -17.66
CA VAL A 141 -19.73 -17.67 -18.20
C VAL A 141 -19.38 -17.53 -19.69
N ASN A 142 -20.25 -16.89 -20.48
CA ASN A 142 -20.01 -16.67 -21.92
C ASN A 142 -18.78 -15.79 -22.15
N ASP A 143 -18.56 -14.76 -21.33
CA ASP A 143 -17.38 -13.89 -21.41
C ASP A 143 -16.10 -14.70 -21.14
N ILE A 144 -16.10 -15.55 -20.09
CA ILE A 144 -14.97 -16.41 -19.77
C ILE A 144 -14.67 -17.37 -20.93
N VAL A 145 -15.72 -17.98 -21.49
CA VAL A 145 -15.60 -18.92 -22.63
C VAL A 145 -15.10 -18.20 -23.89
N SER A 146 -15.61 -17.00 -24.17
CA SER A 146 -15.22 -16.20 -25.34
C SER A 146 -13.78 -15.73 -25.26
N ASN A 147 -13.30 -15.41 -24.06
CA ASN A 147 -11.92 -15.01 -23.80
C ASN A 147 -10.95 -16.21 -23.81
N HIS A 148 -11.46 -17.43 -23.72
CA HIS A 148 -10.65 -18.65 -23.81
C HIS A 148 -10.37 -18.99 -25.27
N LYS A 149 -9.30 -18.37 -25.83
CA LYS A 149 -8.90 -18.57 -27.22
C LYS A 149 -8.36 -19.99 -27.42
N LYS A 150 -9.02 -20.79 -28.23
CA LYS A 150 -8.48 -22.04 -28.79
C LYS A 150 -8.13 -21.84 -30.24
N PHE A 151 -7.10 -22.52 -30.70
CA PHE A 151 -6.66 -22.47 -32.07
C PHE A 151 -6.70 -23.87 -32.69
N GLN A 152 -7.04 -23.93 -33.96
CA GLN A 152 -7.06 -25.15 -34.75
C GLN A 152 -6.30 -24.95 -36.06
N PRO A 153 -5.71 -26.01 -36.64
CA PRO A 153 -5.05 -25.92 -37.93
C PRO A 153 -5.98 -25.34 -39.00
N LEU A 154 -5.44 -24.52 -39.90
CA LEU A 154 -6.20 -23.96 -41.01
C LEU A 154 -6.93 -25.03 -41.77
N THR A 155 -8.24 -24.87 -41.95
CA THR A 155 -9.08 -25.78 -42.76
C THR A 155 -8.69 -25.77 -44.24
N LYS A 156 -8.17 -24.62 -44.73
CA LYS A 156 -7.65 -24.42 -46.09
C LYS A 156 -6.41 -23.55 -46.02
N GLU A 157 -5.38 -23.90 -46.80
CA GLU A 157 -4.19 -23.05 -46.90
C GLU A 157 -4.58 -21.66 -47.39
N ARG A 158 -4.29 -20.68 -46.56
CA ARG A 158 -4.48 -19.26 -46.82
C ARG A 158 -3.41 -18.44 -46.08
N ALA A 159 -3.30 -17.19 -46.47
CA ALA A 159 -2.50 -16.24 -45.71
C ALA A 159 -3.15 -15.96 -44.35
N SER A 160 -2.31 -15.63 -43.37
CA SER A 160 -2.72 -15.27 -42.02
C SER A 160 -3.65 -14.05 -42.02
N LYS A 161 -4.61 -14.06 -41.11
CA LYS A 161 -5.58 -12.98 -40.89
C LYS A 161 -5.52 -12.55 -39.44
N GLU A 162 -6.12 -11.43 -39.15
CA GLU A 162 -6.36 -10.95 -37.80
C GLU A 162 -7.00 -12.03 -36.90
N GLY A 163 -6.43 -12.24 -35.72
CA GLY A 163 -6.85 -13.27 -34.77
C GLY A 163 -6.24 -14.67 -35.02
N ASP A 164 -5.57 -14.94 -36.14
CA ASP A 164 -4.87 -16.20 -36.36
C ASP A 164 -3.61 -16.28 -35.48
N MET A 165 -3.27 -17.48 -35.02
CA MET A 165 -2.01 -17.76 -34.32
C MET A 165 -0.96 -18.26 -35.32
N VAL A 166 0.17 -17.56 -35.35
CA VAL A 166 1.31 -17.91 -36.22
C VAL A 166 2.44 -18.46 -35.35
N HIS A 167 2.87 -19.66 -35.69
CA HIS A 167 4.04 -20.31 -35.10
C HIS A 167 5.29 -19.85 -35.84
N LEU A 168 6.25 -19.30 -35.12
CA LEU A 168 7.45 -18.70 -35.68
C LEU A 168 8.70 -19.37 -35.13
N ASP A 169 9.63 -19.72 -35.99
CA ASP A 169 11.01 -19.99 -35.61
C ASP A 169 11.78 -18.66 -35.69
N VAL A 170 12.36 -18.24 -34.56
CA VAL A 170 12.93 -16.90 -34.41
C VAL A 170 14.43 -16.97 -34.22
N THR A 171 15.15 -16.13 -34.96
CA THR A 171 16.57 -15.83 -34.70
C THR A 171 16.69 -14.34 -34.43
N ALA A 172 17.20 -13.99 -33.22
CA ALA A 172 17.31 -12.61 -32.78
C ALA A 172 18.77 -12.14 -32.77
N THR A 173 19.04 -10.94 -33.30
CA THR A 173 20.34 -10.31 -33.27
C THR A 173 20.25 -8.86 -32.84
N VAL A 174 21.25 -8.39 -32.04
CA VAL A 174 21.45 -6.99 -31.67
C VAL A 174 22.85 -6.60 -32.04
N ASP A 175 23.03 -5.51 -32.80
CA ASP A 175 24.36 -5.07 -33.31
C ASP A 175 25.09 -6.21 -34.07
N GLY A 176 24.37 -7.07 -34.80
CA GLY A 176 24.92 -8.20 -35.53
C GLY A 176 25.39 -9.39 -34.67
N LYS A 177 25.13 -9.39 -33.38
CA LYS A 177 25.42 -10.49 -32.46
C LYS A 177 24.15 -11.21 -32.03
N ALA A 178 24.21 -12.55 -31.96
CA ALA A 178 23.07 -13.35 -31.52
C ALA A 178 22.61 -12.92 -30.09
N PHE A 179 21.33 -12.62 -29.96
CA PHE A 179 20.69 -12.26 -28.70
C PHE A 179 19.92 -13.48 -28.15
N LYS A 180 20.31 -13.92 -26.96
CA LYS A 180 19.75 -15.12 -26.32
C LYS A 180 18.49 -14.87 -25.48
N GLY A 181 17.93 -13.67 -25.54
CA GLY A 181 16.77 -13.25 -24.75
C GLY A 181 15.41 -13.60 -25.39
N PHE A 182 15.40 -14.24 -26.56
CA PHE A 182 14.19 -14.69 -27.24
C PHE A 182 14.18 -16.20 -27.40
N ASP A 183 13.02 -16.80 -27.22
CA ASP A 183 12.82 -18.22 -27.50
C ASP A 183 12.93 -18.49 -29.01
N LYS A 184 13.51 -19.63 -29.35
CA LYS A 184 13.66 -20.06 -30.76
C LYS A 184 12.32 -20.32 -31.44
N HIS A 185 11.30 -20.65 -30.66
CA HIS A 185 9.95 -20.92 -31.14
C HIS A 185 8.99 -19.97 -30.39
N MET A 186 8.27 -19.17 -31.15
CA MET A 186 7.27 -18.23 -30.66
C MET A 186 5.91 -18.52 -31.27
N HIS A 187 4.86 -18.20 -30.48
CA HIS A 187 3.48 -18.22 -30.96
C HIS A 187 2.95 -16.80 -30.83
N VAL A 188 2.54 -16.21 -31.92
CA VAL A 188 2.07 -14.82 -31.97
C VAL A 188 0.71 -14.78 -32.63
N VAL A 189 -0.23 -14.09 -31.99
CA VAL A 189 -1.55 -13.84 -32.55
C VAL A 189 -1.49 -12.58 -33.40
N VAL A 190 -1.95 -12.67 -34.64
CA VAL A 190 -1.96 -11.55 -35.59
C VAL A 190 -2.88 -10.44 -35.08
N ASP A 191 -2.36 -9.21 -35.02
CA ASP A 191 -3.07 -8.01 -34.54
C ASP A 191 -3.55 -8.12 -33.08
N SER A 192 -2.78 -8.82 -32.24
CA SER A 192 -3.04 -8.91 -30.80
C SER A 192 -2.91 -7.55 -30.12
N GLU A 193 -3.70 -7.33 -29.08
CA GLU A 193 -3.53 -6.18 -28.17
C GLU A 193 -2.21 -6.27 -27.39
N GLU A 194 -1.77 -7.49 -27.07
CA GLU A 194 -0.47 -7.76 -26.48
C GLU A 194 0.62 -7.66 -27.53
N LYS A 195 1.35 -6.55 -27.54
CA LYS A 195 2.40 -6.27 -28.52
C LYS A 195 3.78 -6.58 -27.94
N LEU A 196 4.62 -7.19 -28.78
CA LEU A 196 6.03 -7.31 -28.48
C LEU A 196 6.72 -5.96 -28.76
N LEU A 197 7.34 -5.36 -27.75
CA LEU A 197 8.06 -4.09 -27.85
C LEU A 197 7.28 -3.01 -28.62
N SER A 198 7.62 -2.77 -29.90
CA SER A 198 6.99 -1.73 -30.73
C SER A 198 5.73 -2.21 -31.46
N GLY A 199 5.47 -3.51 -31.50
CA GLY A 199 4.35 -4.12 -32.26
C GLY A 199 4.64 -4.31 -33.74
N ALA A 200 5.87 -4.15 -34.17
CA ALA A 200 6.27 -4.36 -35.57
C ALA A 200 6.14 -5.83 -35.98
N LEU A 201 6.38 -6.75 -35.04
CA LEU A 201 6.24 -8.19 -35.25
C LEU A 201 4.81 -8.56 -35.59
N GLU A 202 3.83 -8.16 -34.81
CA GLU A 202 2.40 -8.47 -34.96
C GLU A 202 1.86 -7.91 -36.26
N THR A 203 2.38 -6.78 -36.70
CA THR A 203 2.02 -6.18 -38.01
C THR A 203 2.65 -6.97 -39.17
N ALA A 204 3.90 -7.38 -39.06
CA ALA A 204 4.64 -8.06 -40.10
C ALA A 204 4.11 -9.46 -40.40
N ILE A 205 3.52 -10.15 -39.41
CA ILE A 205 2.96 -11.50 -39.59
C ILE A 205 1.55 -11.51 -40.17
N LYS A 206 0.98 -10.35 -40.54
CA LYS A 206 -0.32 -10.25 -41.21
C LYS A 206 -0.15 -10.51 -42.69
N GLY A 207 -0.90 -11.47 -43.23
CA GLY A 207 -0.86 -11.84 -44.64
C GLY A 207 0.24 -12.81 -45.07
N VAL A 208 0.96 -13.41 -44.09
CA VAL A 208 2.02 -14.40 -44.36
C VAL A 208 1.46 -15.79 -44.59
N LYS A 209 2.24 -16.64 -45.25
CA LYS A 209 1.93 -18.06 -45.51
C LYS A 209 2.94 -18.96 -44.80
N THR A 210 2.52 -20.19 -44.58
CA THR A 210 3.41 -21.23 -44.07
C THR A 210 4.66 -21.38 -44.96
N GLY A 211 5.85 -21.33 -44.35
CA GLY A 211 7.15 -21.41 -45.04
C GLY A 211 7.77 -20.06 -45.38
N ASP A 212 7.03 -18.96 -45.27
CA ASP A 212 7.59 -17.62 -45.52
C ASP A 212 8.71 -17.29 -44.51
N THR A 213 9.66 -16.49 -44.97
CA THR A 213 10.73 -15.94 -44.09
C THR A 213 10.67 -14.41 -44.11
N LEU A 214 10.69 -13.81 -42.96
CA LEU A 214 10.55 -12.36 -42.77
C LEU A 214 11.71 -11.82 -41.91
N GLN A 215 12.07 -10.57 -42.14
CA GLN A 215 12.95 -9.83 -41.24
C GLN A 215 12.16 -8.67 -40.67
N VAL A 216 12.16 -8.56 -39.32
CA VAL A 216 11.48 -7.52 -38.59
C VAL A 216 12.47 -6.84 -37.65
N THR A 217 12.39 -5.54 -37.59
CA THR A 217 13.20 -4.76 -36.62
C THR A 217 12.29 -4.23 -35.56
N GLU A 218 12.56 -4.62 -34.33
CA GLU A 218 11.95 -4.09 -33.11
C GLU A 218 12.95 -3.16 -32.40
N LYS A 219 12.46 -2.18 -31.68
CA LYS A 219 13.29 -1.28 -30.92
C LYS A 219 13.08 -1.50 -29.42
N PHE A 220 14.17 -1.73 -28.69
CA PHE A 220 14.09 -1.75 -27.23
C PHE A 220 13.80 -0.35 -26.68
N PRO A 221 12.91 -0.21 -25.69
CA PRO A 221 12.73 1.05 -24.96
C PRO A 221 14.05 1.52 -24.33
N ASP A 222 14.21 2.83 -24.20
CA ASP A 222 15.42 3.42 -23.62
C ASP A 222 15.59 3.09 -22.12
N ASP A 223 14.46 2.79 -21.45
CA ASP A 223 14.38 2.39 -20.03
C ASP A 223 14.38 0.87 -19.81
N PHE A 224 14.67 0.08 -20.87
CA PHE A 224 14.68 -1.38 -20.75
C PHE A 224 15.64 -1.86 -19.67
N SER A 225 15.23 -2.84 -18.88
CA SER A 225 15.95 -3.32 -17.69
C SER A 225 17.38 -3.80 -17.98
N ASN A 226 17.60 -4.36 -19.17
CA ASN A 226 18.93 -4.73 -19.64
C ASN A 226 19.60 -3.55 -20.38
N LYS A 227 20.40 -2.77 -19.66
CA LYS A 227 21.12 -1.59 -20.20
C LYS A 227 22.03 -1.89 -21.40
N ALA A 228 22.42 -3.15 -21.62
CA ALA A 228 23.27 -3.53 -22.76
C ALA A 228 22.52 -3.48 -24.09
N VAL A 229 21.19 -3.53 -24.08
CA VAL A 229 20.32 -3.53 -25.27
C VAL A 229 19.29 -2.39 -25.26
N ALA A 230 19.16 -1.64 -24.17
CA ALA A 230 18.27 -0.48 -24.09
C ALA A 230 18.53 0.52 -25.22
N GLY A 231 17.46 0.99 -25.89
CA GLY A 231 17.53 1.92 -27.00
C GLY A 231 18.06 1.35 -28.31
N LYS A 232 18.45 0.06 -28.37
CA LYS A 232 19.01 -0.57 -29.55
C LYS A 232 17.95 -1.28 -30.40
N ASP A 233 18.29 -1.47 -31.66
CA ASP A 233 17.47 -2.22 -32.61
C ASP A 233 17.69 -3.73 -32.44
N LEU A 234 16.60 -4.45 -32.32
CA LEU A 234 16.52 -5.90 -32.29
C LEU A 234 16.09 -6.38 -33.68
N MET A 235 17.00 -7.02 -34.39
CA MET A 235 16.66 -7.65 -35.67
C MET A 235 16.18 -9.08 -35.43
N LEU A 236 14.95 -9.36 -35.87
CA LEU A 236 14.31 -10.67 -35.81
C LEU A 236 14.28 -11.25 -37.21
N GLU A 237 14.85 -12.41 -37.41
CA GLU A 237 14.64 -13.25 -38.58
C GLU A 237 13.63 -14.33 -38.21
N LEU A 238 12.50 -14.33 -38.91
CA LEU A 238 11.30 -15.10 -38.59
C LEU A 238 11.03 -16.09 -39.73
N LYS A 239 10.92 -17.36 -39.42
CA LYS A 239 10.43 -18.37 -40.34
C LYS A 239 9.04 -18.82 -39.91
N VAL A 240 8.06 -18.65 -40.79
CA VAL A 240 6.67 -19.05 -40.52
C VAL A 240 6.56 -20.56 -40.57
N GLY A 241 6.22 -21.17 -39.45
CA GLY A 241 5.96 -22.60 -39.32
C GLY A 241 4.52 -22.92 -39.73
N LYS A 242 3.65 -23.18 -38.79
CA LYS A 242 2.22 -23.40 -39.08
C LYS A 242 1.39 -22.16 -38.66
N ILE A 243 0.23 -22.06 -39.32
CA ILE A 243 -0.78 -21.05 -38.99
C ILE A 243 -2.02 -21.77 -38.49
N GLU A 244 -2.60 -21.28 -37.40
CA GLU A 244 -3.81 -21.81 -36.80
C GLU A 244 -4.87 -20.72 -36.76
N GLU A 245 -6.13 -21.09 -37.06
CA GLU A 245 -7.26 -20.17 -36.99
C GLU A 245 -7.97 -20.31 -35.63
N PRO A 246 -8.61 -19.23 -35.12
CA PRO A 246 -9.44 -19.34 -33.93
C PRO A 246 -10.50 -20.41 -34.07
N ALA A 247 -10.55 -21.34 -33.14
CA ALA A 247 -11.62 -22.32 -33.04
C ALA A 247 -12.82 -21.72 -32.30
N LYS A 248 -14.02 -22.02 -32.76
CA LYS A 248 -15.22 -21.68 -32.02
C LYS A 248 -15.25 -22.47 -30.70
N VAL A 249 -15.13 -21.80 -29.59
CA VAL A 249 -15.18 -22.42 -28.27
C VAL A 249 -16.64 -22.43 -27.79
N GLU A 250 -17.16 -23.61 -27.50
CA GLU A 250 -18.48 -23.80 -26.92
C GLU A 250 -18.33 -24.41 -25.54
N LEU A 251 -19.16 -23.94 -24.59
CA LEU A 251 -19.15 -24.49 -23.24
C LEU A 251 -19.68 -25.94 -23.25
N ASN A 252 -18.80 -26.86 -22.96
CA ASN A 252 -19.09 -28.28 -22.78
C ASN A 252 -18.30 -28.86 -21.61
N ASP A 253 -18.54 -30.12 -21.27
CA ASP A 253 -17.86 -30.75 -20.13
C ASP A 253 -16.34 -30.93 -20.35
N GLU A 254 -15.87 -30.98 -21.59
CA GLU A 254 -14.44 -31.02 -21.88
C GLU A 254 -13.77 -29.68 -21.54
N LEU A 255 -14.38 -28.58 -21.99
CA LEU A 255 -13.91 -27.24 -21.63
C LEU A 255 -13.99 -27.00 -20.13
N ALA A 256 -15.06 -27.42 -19.46
CA ALA A 256 -15.19 -27.30 -18.01
C ALA A 256 -14.05 -28.02 -17.27
N LYS A 257 -13.60 -29.19 -17.77
CA LYS A 257 -12.44 -29.91 -17.20
C LYS A 257 -11.12 -29.18 -17.38
N GLU A 258 -10.95 -28.45 -18.48
CA GLU A 258 -9.76 -27.59 -18.67
C GLU A 258 -9.68 -26.47 -17.60
N PHE A 259 -10.83 -25.97 -17.16
CA PHE A 259 -10.93 -25.03 -16.02
C PHE A 259 -10.88 -25.71 -14.66
N GLY A 260 -10.61 -27.03 -14.61
CA GLY A 260 -10.52 -27.81 -13.37
C GLY A 260 -11.87 -28.08 -12.72
N CYS A 261 -12.96 -28.04 -13.48
CA CYS A 261 -14.31 -28.37 -13.06
C CYS A 261 -14.71 -29.78 -13.52
N GLU A 262 -15.67 -30.43 -12.87
CA GLU A 262 -16.11 -31.77 -13.26
C GLU A 262 -16.97 -31.75 -14.53
N ASN A 263 -17.84 -30.76 -14.65
CA ASN A 263 -18.78 -30.56 -15.76
C ASN A 263 -19.22 -29.10 -15.84
N VAL A 264 -20.10 -28.78 -16.81
CA VAL A 264 -20.63 -27.44 -17.04
C VAL A 264 -21.38 -26.91 -15.81
N GLU A 265 -22.11 -27.73 -15.08
CA GLU A 265 -22.86 -27.29 -13.89
C GLU A 265 -21.91 -26.88 -12.76
N ASP A 266 -20.83 -27.66 -12.50
CA ASP A 266 -19.79 -27.31 -11.54
C ASP A 266 -19.08 -26.01 -11.95
N PHE A 267 -18.78 -25.83 -13.24
CA PHE A 267 -18.20 -24.60 -13.76
C PHE A 267 -19.10 -23.39 -13.47
N LYS A 268 -20.39 -23.46 -13.83
CA LYS A 268 -21.37 -22.40 -13.56
C LYS A 268 -21.52 -22.11 -12.05
N LYS A 269 -21.49 -23.15 -11.23
CA LYS A 269 -21.53 -23.03 -9.76
C LYS A 269 -20.32 -22.27 -9.24
N ARG A 270 -19.11 -22.59 -9.70
CA ARG A 270 -17.89 -21.90 -9.28
C ARG A 270 -17.85 -20.44 -9.73
N VAL A 271 -18.32 -20.15 -10.94
CA VAL A 271 -18.48 -18.78 -11.43
C VAL A 271 -19.43 -18.01 -10.51
N ARG A 272 -20.60 -18.60 -10.19
CA ARG A 272 -21.57 -18.02 -9.25
C ARG A 272 -20.92 -17.74 -7.90
N GLU A 273 -20.27 -18.71 -7.26
CA GLU A 273 -19.63 -18.56 -5.96
C GLU A 273 -18.52 -17.50 -5.97
N THR A 274 -17.83 -17.32 -7.10
CA THR A 274 -16.81 -16.29 -7.26
C THR A 274 -17.47 -14.91 -7.35
N MET A 275 -18.50 -14.73 -8.17
CA MET A 275 -19.26 -13.48 -8.27
C MET A 275 -19.91 -13.11 -6.93
N GLU A 276 -20.54 -14.07 -6.24
CA GLU A 276 -21.12 -13.83 -4.91
C GLU A 276 -20.08 -13.34 -3.90
N ARG A 277 -18.87 -13.94 -3.89
CA ARG A 277 -17.77 -13.49 -3.02
C ARG A 277 -17.29 -12.09 -3.38
N GLU A 278 -17.19 -11.76 -4.67
CA GLU A 278 -16.81 -10.43 -5.13
C GLU A 278 -17.84 -9.38 -4.65
N TYR A 279 -19.13 -9.62 -4.84
CA TYR A 279 -20.17 -8.71 -4.38
C TYR A 279 -20.25 -8.60 -2.85
N VAL A 280 -20.04 -9.68 -2.12
CA VAL A 280 -19.93 -9.64 -0.65
C VAL A 280 -18.75 -8.78 -0.21
N ASN A 281 -17.61 -8.90 -0.86
CA ASN A 281 -16.44 -8.08 -0.56
C ASN A 281 -16.69 -6.58 -0.87
N LEU A 282 -17.31 -6.28 -2.01
CA LEU A 282 -17.68 -4.91 -2.37
C LEU A 282 -18.68 -4.30 -1.39
N SER A 283 -19.72 -5.06 -1.02
CA SER A 283 -20.69 -4.65 0.00
C SER A 283 -20.01 -4.39 1.35
N ARG A 284 -19.07 -5.27 1.75
CA ARG A 284 -18.28 -5.13 2.98
C ARG A 284 -17.40 -3.86 2.95
N MET A 285 -16.75 -3.56 1.82
CA MET A 285 -15.93 -2.35 1.67
C MET A 285 -16.78 -1.09 1.90
N ARG A 286 -17.97 -1.03 1.28
CA ARG A 286 -18.92 0.06 1.48
C ARG A 286 -19.36 0.15 2.94
N LEU A 287 -19.75 -0.97 3.54
CA LEU A 287 -20.20 -1.04 4.93
C LEU A 287 -19.13 -0.57 5.91
N LYS A 288 -17.86 -1.01 5.71
CA LYS A 288 -16.70 -0.57 6.47
C LYS A 288 -16.54 0.96 6.37
N ARG A 289 -16.66 1.52 5.17
CA ARG A 289 -16.57 2.98 4.96
C ARG A 289 -17.62 3.74 5.75
N HIS A 290 -18.89 3.33 5.64
CA HIS A 290 -19.99 3.96 6.39
C HIS A 290 -19.82 3.81 7.90
N LEU A 291 -19.32 2.68 8.38
CA LEU A 291 -18.99 2.51 9.80
C LEU A 291 -17.92 3.51 10.23
N LEU A 292 -16.82 3.63 9.48
CA LEU A 292 -15.74 4.56 9.80
C LEU A 292 -16.22 6.02 9.74
N ASP A 293 -17.14 6.38 8.82
CA ASP A 293 -17.76 7.70 8.77
C ASP A 293 -18.61 7.97 10.02
N ALA A 294 -19.39 6.98 10.45
CA ALA A 294 -20.20 7.08 11.67
C ALA A 294 -19.32 7.23 12.91
N LEU A 295 -18.26 6.43 13.03
CA LEU A 295 -17.29 6.54 14.12
C LEU A 295 -16.59 7.91 14.14
N ASN A 296 -16.15 8.42 12.99
CA ASN A 296 -15.54 9.74 12.90
C ASN A 296 -16.47 10.87 13.32
N THR A 297 -17.78 10.71 13.10
CA THR A 297 -18.79 11.67 13.49
C THR A 297 -19.10 11.60 14.99
N GLU A 298 -19.21 10.39 15.54
CA GLU A 298 -19.58 10.15 16.94
C GLU A 298 -18.45 10.48 17.92
N TYR A 299 -17.20 10.21 17.53
CA TYR A 299 -16.03 10.42 18.39
C TYR A 299 -15.31 11.71 18.04
N LYS A 300 -15.53 12.76 18.86
CA LYS A 300 -14.85 14.05 18.77
C LYS A 300 -13.98 14.25 20.02
N PHE A 301 -12.69 14.38 19.83
CA PHE A 301 -11.70 14.63 20.87
C PHE A 301 -10.46 15.29 20.23
N ASP A 302 -9.64 15.91 21.07
CA ASP A 302 -8.39 16.52 20.64
C ASP A 302 -7.43 15.45 20.13
N LEU A 303 -6.75 15.74 19.04
CA LEU A 303 -5.79 14.81 18.42
C LEU A 303 -4.37 15.20 18.80
N PRO A 304 -3.47 14.21 19.02
CA PRO A 304 -2.05 14.50 19.18
C PRO A 304 -1.49 15.11 17.90
N GLU A 305 -0.96 16.34 18.00
CA GLU A 305 -0.48 17.12 16.86
C GLU A 305 0.66 16.40 16.12
N THR A 306 1.58 15.78 16.88
CA THR A 306 2.69 15.02 16.28
C THR A 306 2.20 13.82 15.47
N MET A 307 1.13 13.14 15.90
CA MET A 307 0.55 12.03 15.12
C MET A 307 -0.09 12.53 13.82
N VAL A 308 -0.82 13.65 13.90
CA VAL A 308 -1.43 14.26 12.70
C VAL A 308 -0.37 14.73 11.72
N GLU A 309 0.67 15.40 12.19
CA GLU A 309 1.79 15.85 11.34
C GLU A 309 2.54 14.67 10.70
N ASN A 310 2.80 13.61 11.43
CA ASN A 310 3.47 12.42 10.88
C ASN A 310 2.62 11.76 9.80
N GLU A 311 1.32 11.60 10.02
CA GLU A 311 0.39 11.05 9.04
C GLU A 311 0.28 11.95 7.80
N PHE A 312 0.15 13.27 8.02
CA PHE A 312 0.12 14.25 6.94
C PHE A 312 1.40 14.18 6.09
N ASN A 313 2.57 14.17 6.71
CA ASN A 313 3.84 14.11 6.00
C ASN A 313 3.99 12.83 5.19
N ALA A 314 3.53 11.70 5.72
CA ALA A 314 3.55 10.42 5.02
C ALA A 314 2.66 10.45 3.77
N ILE A 315 1.41 10.92 3.91
CA ILE A 315 0.47 11.02 2.79
C ILE A 315 0.97 12.04 1.77
N TRP A 316 1.40 13.21 2.21
CA TRP A 316 1.88 14.29 1.34
C TRP A 316 3.10 13.88 0.52
N SER A 317 4.06 13.19 1.15
CA SER A 317 5.25 12.68 0.46
C SER A 317 4.90 11.68 -0.64
N ARG A 318 3.94 10.80 -0.37
CA ARG A 318 3.44 9.84 -1.37
C ARG A 318 2.74 10.54 -2.53
N LEU A 319 1.85 11.48 -2.24
CA LEU A 319 1.16 12.27 -3.26
C LEU A 319 2.15 13.00 -4.17
N GLN A 320 3.18 13.64 -3.61
CA GLN A 320 4.21 14.31 -4.39
C GLN A 320 4.96 13.37 -5.33
N GLN A 321 5.23 12.13 -4.87
CA GLN A 321 5.84 11.11 -5.72
C GLN A 321 4.93 10.70 -6.86
N GLU A 322 3.66 10.45 -6.59
CA GLU A 322 2.63 10.09 -7.58
C GLU A 322 2.46 11.21 -8.63
N LEU A 323 2.33 12.47 -8.18
CA LEU A 323 2.25 13.63 -9.08
C LEU A 323 3.51 13.81 -9.93
N THR A 324 4.69 13.56 -9.37
CA THR A 324 5.96 13.65 -10.11
C THR A 324 6.03 12.58 -11.19
N GLN A 325 5.64 11.34 -10.88
CA GLN A 325 5.57 10.26 -11.85
C GLN A 325 4.53 10.51 -12.94
N ALA A 326 3.34 10.99 -12.57
CA ALA A 326 2.28 11.34 -13.52
C ALA A 326 2.73 12.45 -14.48
N ARG A 327 3.47 13.47 -13.99
CA ARG A 327 4.08 14.52 -14.84
C ARG A 327 5.11 13.94 -15.80
N GLN A 328 5.97 13.05 -15.34
CA GLN A 328 6.99 12.41 -16.19
C GLN A 328 6.37 11.53 -17.28
N ASN A 329 5.26 10.86 -16.97
CA ASN A 329 4.55 9.98 -17.88
C ASN A 329 3.56 10.71 -18.80
N GLY A 330 3.34 12.03 -18.60
CA GLY A 330 2.37 12.82 -19.37
C GLY A 330 0.91 12.41 -19.13
N THR A 331 0.62 11.78 -17.99
CA THR A 331 -0.72 11.27 -17.63
C THR A 331 -1.46 12.21 -16.67
N LEU A 332 -0.94 13.41 -16.39
CA LEU A 332 -1.66 14.43 -15.62
C LEU A 332 -2.86 14.94 -16.43
N GLU A 333 -4.04 14.70 -15.90
CA GLU A 333 -5.26 15.33 -16.39
C GLU A 333 -5.28 16.80 -15.99
N ASP A 334 -5.78 17.67 -16.89
CA ASP A 334 -5.86 19.15 -16.68
C ASP A 334 -6.75 19.56 -15.48
N ASP A 335 -7.45 18.62 -14.87
CA ASP A 335 -8.36 18.85 -13.73
C ASP A 335 -7.66 18.99 -12.37
N ASP A 336 -6.35 18.72 -12.30
CA ASP A 336 -5.54 18.82 -11.07
C ASP A 336 -4.95 20.24 -10.84
N ASN A 337 -5.60 21.29 -11.37
CA ASN A 337 -5.23 22.69 -11.17
C ASN A 337 -5.64 23.24 -9.77
N ARG A 338 -5.83 22.39 -8.76
CA ARG A 338 -6.06 22.82 -7.38
C ARG A 338 -4.81 23.45 -6.80
N SER A 339 -4.98 24.51 -6.00
CA SER A 339 -3.84 25.15 -5.36
C SER A 339 -3.16 24.17 -4.38
N GLU A 340 -1.84 24.31 -4.22
CA GLU A 340 -1.08 23.46 -3.26
C GLU A 340 -1.62 23.63 -1.82
N ASP A 341 -2.12 24.81 -1.48
CA ASP A 341 -2.68 25.09 -0.16
C ASP A 341 -4.04 24.40 0.04
N ASP A 342 -4.89 24.36 -0.98
CA ASP A 342 -6.16 23.62 -0.92
C ASP A 342 -5.91 22.13 -0.76
N LEU A 343 -4.95 21.58 -1.51
CA LEU A 343 -4.53 20.18 -1.37
C LEU A 343 -3.99 19.90 0.04
N LYS A 344 -3.12 20.76 0.58
CA LYS A 344 -2.59 20.60 1.94
C LYS A 344 -3.69 20.59 2.99
N ASN A 345 -4.68 21.46 2.87
CA ASN A 345 -5.81 21.51 3.81
C ASN A 345 -6.65 20.24 3.72
N GLU A 346 -6.99 19.79 2.50
CA GLU A 346 -7.74 18.55 2.28
C GLU A 346 -6.99 17.31 2.87
N TYR A 347 -5.70 17.22 2.58
CA TYR A 347 -4.90 16.09 3.09
C TYR A 347 -4.64 16.18 4.59
N ARG A 348 -4.67 17.37 5.19
CA ARG A 348 -4.65 17.54 6.63
C ARG A 348 -5.92 17.01 7.28
N ASP A 349 -7.09 17.34 6.72
CA ASP A 349 -8.39 16.81 7.19
C ASP A 349 -8.44 15.28 7.09
N ILE A 350 -7.90 14.71 6.00
CA ILE A 350 -7.77 13.26 5.82
C ILE A 350 -6.87 12.67 6.91
N SER A 351 -5.76 13.33 7.23
CA SER A 351 -4.82 12.88 8.25
C SER A 351 -5.43 12.91 9.64
N GLU A 352 -6.14 13.98 10.00
CA GLU A 352 -6.88 14.09 11.26
C GLU A 352 -7.92 12.97 11.39
N ARG A 353 -8.68 12.72 10.32
CA ARG A 353 -9.66 11.63 10.27
C ARG A 353 -9.00 10.28 10.50
N ARG A 354 -7.88 9.98 9.82
CA ARG A 354 -7.15 8.72 9.98
C ARG A 354 -6.61 8.53 11.38
N VAL A 355 -5.99 9.57 11.94
CA VAL A 355 -5.48 9.51 13.32
C VAL A 355 -6.62 9.29 14.31
N ARG A 356 -7.75 10.00 14.16
CA ARG A 356 -8.93 9.84 15.02
C ARG A 356 -9.46 8.41 14.98
N LEU A 357 -9.68 7.88 13.79
CA LEU A 357 -10.16 6.51 13.62
C LEU A 357 -9.17 5.48 14.14
N GLY A 358 -7.87 5.64 13.87
CA GLY A 358 -6.82 4.77 14.40
C GLY A 358 -6.79 4.73 15.92
N LEU A 359 -6.98 5.88 16.58
CA LEU A 359 -7.07 5.96 18.04
C LEU A 359 -8.34 5.28 18.58
N VAL A 360 -9.49 5.47 17.94
CA VAL A 360 -10.75 4.77 18.32
C VAL A 360 -10.60 3.27 18.17
N ILE A 361 -10.08 2.79 17.03
CA ILE A 361 -9.85 1.38 16.75
C ILE A 361 -8.88 0.77 17.78
N SER A 362 -7.78 1.46 18.08
CA SER A 362 -6.81 1.01 19.08
C SER A 362 -7.42 0.93 20.48
N GLU A 363 -8.30 1.86 20.83
CA GLU A 363 -8.97 1.86 22.12
C GLU A 363 -10.00 0.73 22.23
N VAL A 364 -10.78 0.46 21.15
CA VAL A 364 -11.68 -0.69 21.08
C VAL A 364 -10.89 -1.99 21.18
N ALA A 365 -9.81 -2.13 20.44
CA ALA A 365 -8.95 -3.31 20.52
C ALA A 365 -8.43 -3.56 21.93
N ARG A 366 -7.99 -2.50 22.63
CA ARG A 366 -7.51 -2.55 24.01
C ARG A 366 -8.60 -2.98 24.98
N GLU A 367 -9.76 -2.32 24.94
CA GLU A 367 -10.86 -2.56 25.87
C GLU A 367 -11.46 -3.97 25.68
N LYS A 368 -11.67 -4.37 24.43
CA LYS A 368 -12.23 -5.69 24.07
C LYS A 368 -11.18 -6.80 23.97
N LYS A 369 -9.89 -6.47 24.21
CA LYS A 369 -8.75 -7.40 24.19
C LYS A 369 -8.58 -8.10 22.84
N ILE A 370 -8.92 -7.42 21.74
CA ILE A 370 -8.74 -7.92 20.39
C ILE A 370 -7.25 -7.84 20.04
N LYS A 371 -6.69 -8.95 19.59
CA LYS A 371 -5.28 -9.05 19.21
C LYS A 371 -5.13 -9.73 17.86
N VAL A 372 -4.05 -9.41 17.19
CA VAL A 372 -3.61 -10.13 16.00
C VAL A 372 -2.73 -11.31 16.44
N GLU A 373 -3.08 -12.48 15.99
CA GLU A 373 -2.32 -13.71 16.30
C GLU A 373 -1.10 -13.84 15.37
N ASP A 374 -0.02 -14.41 15.88
CA ASP A 374 1.22 -14.62 15.09
C ASP A 374 0.98 -15.42 13.80
N ALA A 375 -0.02 -16.30 13.79
CA ALA A 375 -0.40 -17.06 12.61
C ALA A 375 -0.97 -16.18 11.51
N GLU A 376 -1.80 -15.18 11.86
CA GLU A 376 -2.41 -14.22 10.93
C GLU A 376 -1.32 -13.33 10.31
N VAL A 377 -0.39 -12.87 11.12
CA VAL A 377 0.77 -12.08 10.65
C VAL A 377 1.62 -12.89 9.68
N ARG A 378 1.95 -14.14 10.02
CA ARG A 378 2.72 -15.03 9.12
C ARG A 378 2.00 -15.27 7.80
N GLN A 379 0.68 -15.45 7.83
CA GLN A 379 -0.12 -15.65 6.62
C GLN A 379 -0.09 -14.39 5.74
N ALA A 380 -0.21 -13.20 6.33
CA ALA A 380 -0.15 -11.92 5.59
C ALA A 380 1.25 -11.70 4.98
N ILE A 381 2.33 -11.99 5.72
CA ILE A 381 3.70 -11.94 5.19
C ILE A 381 3.87 -12.94 4.03
N PHE A 382 3.30 -14.14 4.14
CA PHE A 382 3.34 -15.13 3.07
C PHE A 382 2.61 -14.64 1.82
N GLN A 383 1.42 -14.05 1.96
CA GLN A 383 0.67 -13.46 0.84
C GLN A 383 1.46 -12.33 0.17
N GLU A 384 2.10 -11.47 0.96
CA GLU A 384 2.95 -10.40 0.42
C GLU A 384 4.17 -10.98 -0.32
N ALA A 385 4.81 -12.01 0.23
CA ALA A 385 5.94 -12.67 -0.41
C ALA A 385 5.57 -13.34 -1.75
N MET A 386 4.33 -13.83 -1.90
CA MET A 386 3.84 -14.42 -3.14
C MET A 386 3.68 -13.42 -4.29
N ARG A 387 3.63 -12.13 -4.00
CA ARG A 387 3.68 -11.06 -5.03
C ARG A 387 5.05 -10.96 -5.69
N TYR A 388 6.09 -11.50 -5.05
CA TYR A 388 7.48 -11.48 -5.53
C TYR A 388 8.04 -12.92 -5.64
N PRO A 389 7.59 -13.73 -6.61
CA PRO A 389 7.91 -15.16 -6.68
C PRO A 389 9.41 -15.49 -6.70
N ASN A 390 10.23 -14.57 -7.26
CA ASN A 390 11.68 -14.74 -7.36
C ASN A 390 12.45 -14.26 -6.12
N GLN A 391 11.78 -13.62 -5.14
CA GLN A 391 12.39 -12.97 -3.96
C GLN A 391 11.69 -13.35 -2.65
N VAL A 392 11.00 -14.48 -2.60
CA VAL A 392 10.22 -14.92 -1.43
C VAL A 392 11.09 -14.97 -0.15
N LYS A 393 12.32 -15.47 -0.25
CA LYS A 393 13.25 -15.58 0.89
C LYS A 393 13.71 -14.22 1.39
N GLU A 394 13.98 -13.29 0.49
CA GLU A 394 14.39 -11.91 0.79
C GLU A 394 13.26 -11.16 1.51
N VAL A 395 12.02 -11.31 1.06
CA VAL A 395 10.85 -10.72 1.71
C VAL A 395 10.70 -11.22 3.14
N PHE A 396 10.80 -12.54 3.38
CA PHE A 396 10.76 -13.07 4.75
C PHE A 396 11.91 -12.56 5.62
N ALA A 397 13.13 -12.50 5.08
CA ALA A 397 14.29 -11.97 5.81
C ALA A 397 14.15 -10.49 6.14
N PHE A 398 13.51 -9.70 5.27
CA PHE A 398 13.20 -8.30 5.51
C PHE A 398 12.29 -8.13 6.72
N PHE A 399 11.15 -8.86 6.77
CA PHE A 399 10.22 -8.78 7.90
C PHE A 399 10.83 -9.27 9.22
N GLN A 400 11.68 -10.29 9.19
CA GLN A 400 12.38 -10.76 10.38
C GLN A 400 13.32 -9.71 10.99
N LYS A 401 13.92 -8.85 10.15
CA LYS A 401 14.86 -7.81 10.58
C LYS A 401 14.19 -6.47 10.91
N ASN A 402 12.95 -6.27 10.48
CA ASN A 402 12.25 -4.99 10.57
C ASN A 402 10.92 -5.13 11.34
N PRO A 403 10.92 -5.01 12.67
CA PRO A 403 9.71 -5.09 13.48
C PRO A 403 8.64 -4.06 13.07
N GLN A 404 9.05 -2.86 12.64
CA GLN A 404 8.11 -1.83 12.16
C GLN A 404 7.34 -2.27 10.92
N ALA A 405 7.99 -3.00 9.99
CA ALA A 405 7.31 -3.54 8.83
C ALA A 405 6.28 -4.62 9.23
N VAL A 406 6.58 -5.41 10.26
CA VAL A 406 5.63 -6.37 10.83
C VAL A 406 4.41 -5.66 11.42
N GLU A 407 4.61 -4.55 12.15
CA GLU A 407 3.50 -3.74 12.68
C GLU A 407 2.65 -3.15 11.56
N GLN A 408 3.25 -2.70 10.47
CA GLN A 408 2.51 -2.18 9.30
C GLN A 408 1.63 -3.25 8.63
N ILE A 409 2.08 -4.52 8.60
CA ILE A 409 1.23 -5.63 8.12
C ILE A 409 0.16 -6.02 9.14
N ALA A 410 0.46 -5.95 10.42
CA ALA A 410 -0.49 -6.32 11.47
C ALA A 410 -1.60 -5.27 11.65
N ALA A 411 -1.34 -4.01 11.39
CA ALA A 411 -2.30 -2.92 11.61
C ALA A 411 -3.61 -3.08 10.80
N PRO A 412 -3.61 -3.38 9.50
CA PRO A 412 -4.83 -3.66 8.75
C PRO A 412 -5.61 -4.87 9.27
N ILE A 413 -4.90 -5.92 9.73
CA ILE A 413 -5.54 -7.12 10.30
C ILE A 413 -6.27 -6.76 11.61
N LEU A 414 -5.62 -5.97 12.47
CA LEU A 414 -6.25 -5.49 13.69
C LEU A 414 -7.47 -4.63 13.39
N GLU A 415 -7.35 -3.71 12.43
CA GLU A 415 -8.46 -2.85 11.99
C GLU A 415 -9.64 -3.70 11.52
N ASP A 416 -9.42 -4.70 10.66
CA ASP A 416 -10.50 -5.56 10.16
C ASP A 416 -11.16 -6.37 11.27
N LYS A 417 -10.38 -6.90 12.23
CA LYS A 417 -10.93 -7.60 13.41
C LYS A 417 -11.78 -6.70 14.30
N VAL A 418 -11.35 -5.46 14.51
CA VAL A 418 -12.10 -4.47 15.29
C VAL A 418 -13.35 -4.04 14.53
N VAL A 419 -13.26 -3.81 13.23
CA VAL A 419 -14.41 -3.50 12.38
C VAL A 419 -15.44 -4.63 12.44
N ASP A 420 -15.01 -5.89 12.32
CA ASP A 420 -15.91 -7.05 12.42
C ASP A 420 -16.59 -7.13 13.80
N PHE A 421 -15.82 -6.88 14.86
CA PHE A 421 -16.38 -6.81 16.20
C PHE A 421 -17.45 -5.71 16.31
N ILE A 422 -17.15 -4.48 15.84
CA ILE A 422 -18.12 -3.38 15.90
C ILE A 422 -19.35 -3.70 15.04
N LEU A 423 -19.16 -4.24 13.82
CA LEU A 423 -20.26 -4.64 12.95
C LEU A 423 -21.17 -5.72 13.55
N SER A 424 -20.66 -6.54 14.48
CA SER A 424 -21.48 -7.50 15.23
C SER A 424 -22.36 -6.85 16.30
N GLU A 425 -22.02 -5.63 16.72
CA GLU A 425 -22.75 -4.90 17.78
C GLU A 425 -23.69 -3.80 17.24
N VAL A 426 -23.48 -3.34 15.99
CA VAL A 426 -24.32 -2.31 15.36
C VAL A 426 -25.62 -2.89 14.82
N LYS A 427 -26.63 -2.04 14.63
CA LYS A 427 -27.87 -2.43 13.95
C LYS A 427 -27.66 -2.44 12.44
N LEU A 428 -27.69 -3.63 11.86
CA LEU A 428 -27.60 -3.83 10.42
C LEU A 428 -28.98 -4.03 9.81
N ALA A 429 -29.35 -3.16 8.87
CA ALA A 429 -30.53 -3.33 8.02
C ALA A 429 -30.05 -3.93 6.68
N GLU A 430 -30.52 -5.13 6.34
CA GLU A 430 -30.22 -5.73 5.03
C GLU A 430 -31.14 -5.13 3.95
N LYS A 431 -30.51 -4.68 2.86
CA LYS A 431 -31.19 -4.16 1.69
C LYS A 431 -30.74 -4.91 0.45
N ARG A 432 -31.70 -5.55 -0.23
CA ARG A 432 -31.44 -6.27 -1.47
C ARG A 432 -31.31 -5.27 -2.62
N VAL A 433 -30.29 -5.46 -3.45
CA VAL A 433 -30.00 -4.62 -4.61
C VAL A 433 -29.57 -5.50 -5.79
N SER A 434 -29.70 -4.97 -7.00
CA SER A 434 -29.07 -5.60 -8.17
C SER A 434 -27.55 -5.39 -8.16
N PRO A 435 -26.78 -6.18 -8.93
CA PRO A 435 -25.34 -5.96 -9.12
C PRO A 435 -24.99 -4.53 -9.52
N GLU A 436 -25.70 -3.96 -10.50
CA GLU A 436 -25.48 -2.58 -10.92
C GLU A 436 -25.81 -1.59 -9.81
N GLY A 437 -26.86 -1.85 -9.04
CA GLY A 437 -27.24 -1.03 -7.89
C GLY A 437 -26.17 -1.03 -6.79
N LEU A 438 -25.47 -2.15 -6.57
CA LEU A 438 -24.31 -2.20 -5.67
C LEU A 438 -23.14 -1.39 -6.23
N ILE A 439 -22.80 -1.58 -7.52
CA ILE A 439 -21.70 -0.85 -8.19
C ILE A 439 -21.95 0.66 -8.13
N GLU A 440 -23.17 1.11 -8.43
CA GLU A 440 -23.53 2.52 -8.33
C GLU A 440 -23.44 3.05 -6.88
N ALA A 441 -23.87 2.25 -5.89
CA ALA A 441 -23.78 2.62 -4.48
C ALA A 441 -22.34 2.68 -3.95
N ILE A 442 -21.39 2.03 -4.62
CA ILE A 442 -19.96 2.06 -4.27
C ILE A 442 -19.24 3.19 -4.99
N ARG A 443 -19.68 3.55 -6.21
CA ARG A 443 -19.11 4.62 -7.02
C ARG A 443 -19.13 5.95 -6.23
N GLY A 444 -17.96 6.54 -6.04
CA GLY A 444 -17.77 7.77 -5.25
C GLY A 444 -17.74 7.56 -3.73
N VAL A 445 -18.02 6.36 -3.23
CA VAL A 445 -17.92 6.01 -1.80
C VAL A 445 -16.57 5.33 -1.50
N VAL A 446 -16.10 4.48 -2.39
CA VAL A 446 -14.82 3.78 -2.25
C VAL A 446 -13.79 4.44 -3.18
N PRO A 447 -12.72 5.08 -2.66
CA PRO A 447 -11.69 5.70 -3.49
C PRO A 447 -11.00 4.67 -4.37
N GLY A 448 -10.80 5.00 -5.65
CA GLY A 448 -10.13 4.12 -6.61
C GLY A 448 -10.98 2.97 -7.13
N PHE A 449 -12.29 2.95 -6.82
CA PHE A 449 -13.21 2.02 -7.47
C PHE A 449 -13.72 2.63 -8.78
N GLU A 450 -13.00 2.34 -9.86
CA GLU A 450 -13.50 2.51 -11.22
C GLU A 450 -14.12 1.19 -11.63
N ALA A 451 -15.41 1.19 -12.00
CA ALA A 451 -16.02 0.02 -12.62
C ALA A 451 -15.32 -0.18 -13.97
N GLU A 452 -14.72 -1.35 -14.21
CA GLU A 452 -14.33 -1.76 -15.55
C GLU A 452 -15.61 -1.78 -16.41
N ASP A 453 -15.80 -0.70 -17.16
CA ASP A 453 -16.95 -0.56 -18.05
C ASP A 453 -16.64 -1.35 -19.33
N GLY A 454 -17.06 -2.60 -19.35
CA GLY A 454 -17.13 -3.41 -20.56
C GLY A 454 -18.26 -2.93 -21.45
N GLY A 455 -18.09 -1.79 -22.14
CA GLY A 455 -19.08 -1.34 -23.12
C GLY A 455 -19.09 0.18 -23.28
N GLN A 456 -18.75 0.61 -24.44
CA GLN A 456 -18.81 1.99 -24.91
C GLN A 456 -20.13 2.69 -24.53
N THR A 457 -20.07 3.68 -23.65
CA THR A 457 -21.11 4.68 -23.52
C THR A 457 -20.50 6.06 -23.58
N GLU A 458 -20.85 6.76 -24.65
CA GLU A 458 -20.54 8.16 -24.88
C GLU A 458 -20.91 9.03 -23.66
N THR A 459 -19.93 9.68 -23.08
CA THR A 459 -20.11 10.70 -22.05
C THR A 459 -20.77 11.93 -22.66
N LYS A 460 -22.10 12.02 -22.57
CA LYS A 460 -22.82 13.27 -22.75
C LYS A 460 -22.67 14.12 -21.49
N ALA A 461 -21.72 15.06 -21.54
CA ALA A 461 -21.58 16.13 -20.56
C ALA A 461 -22.88 16.95 -20.48
N LYS A 462 -23.60 16.87 -19.38
CA LYS A 462 -24.71 17.78 -19.05
C LYS A 462 -24.14 19.13 -18.63
N LYS A 463 -24.04 20.05 -19.59
CA LYS A 463 -23.89 21.48 -19.33
C LYS A 463 -25.16 22.02 -18.67
N THR A 464 -25.12 22.27 -17.38
CA THR A 464 -26.11 23.13 -16.72
C THR A 464 -25.65 24.58 -16.80
N SER A 465 -25.97 25.24 -17.91
CA SER A 465 -25.91 26.70 -18.00
C SER A 465 -27.14 27.31 -17.31
N LYS A 466 -26.96 27.91 -16.14
CA LYS A 466 -27.92 28.91 -15.63
C LYS A 466 -27.46 30.30 -16.07
N GLY A 467 -27.92 30.69 -17.24
CA GLY A 467 -27.90 32.08 -17.68
C GLY A 467 -28.95 32.85 -16.90
N LYS A 468 -28.50 33.86 -16.15
CA LYS A 468 -29.36 34.94 -15.64
C LYS A 468 -29.19 36.14 -16.58
N THR A 469 -30.16 36.28 -17.44
CA THR A 469 -30.37 37.52 -18.21
C THR A 469 -31.00 38.57 -17.31
N THR A 470 -30.28 39.62 -17.01
CA THR A 470 -30.86 40.88 -16.53
C THR A 470 -30.98 41.84 -17.72
N LYS A 471 -32.22 42.10 -18.14
CA LYS A 471 -32.56 43.23 -19.00
C LYS A 471 -32.40 44.50 -18.19
N SER A 472 -31.65 45.45 -18.68
CA SER A 472 -31.76 46.86 -18.34
C SER A 472 -32.34 47.59 -19.55
N LYS A 473 -33.48 48.20 -19.35
CA LYS A 473 -34.10 49.21 -20.24
C LYS A 473 -33.62 50.59 -19.84
N GLY A 474 -33.50 51.44 -20.80
CA GLY A 474 -33.79 52.85 -20.59
C GLY A 474 -32.64 53.78 -20.93
N GLU A 475 -32.93 54.52 -21.93
CA GLU A 475 -32.61 55.88 -22.41
C GLU A 475 -31.21 56.13 -22.91
#